data_bfbbd0646fc4d472aa2ac9dbad830a19
#
_entry.id   bfbbd0646fc4d472aa2ac9dbad830a19
#
_cell.length_a   1.000
_cell.length_b   1.000
_cell.length_c   1.000
_cell.angle_alpha   90.00
_cell.angle_beta   90.00
_cell.angle_gamma   90.00
#
_symmetry.space_group_name_H-M   'P 1'
#
loop_
_entity.id
_entity.type
_entity.pdbx_description
1 polymer ?
#
loop_
_entity_poly.entity_id
_entity_poly.type
_entity_poly.pdbx_seq_one_letter_code
_entity_poly.pdbx_strand_id
1 'polypeptide(L)'
;MNKKRIFLCAATLLGIVAAKGQNVQNNSSPTPADDRLAALKALRIDSGTITSAERADSPTLTLPDGHVQPNLPPRTIVKLVLNPAKGSNINVEMWLPDPGKWNGCLLGLGNGGAAGHINPATLSTPAAMGYAAVTTDMGTAPNADSGVGNPEVWKDFGFRATHLMTVVGKQLVKAFYGKPQDYSYFNGGSTGGQQALQEAQRYPDDYDGILASIAAHCRTPLHAYFLWNDQILAKCPFTKTQQDNVVAAGNEYMAPREAPAVAGKFVSDPRGNAKDIEGVIALAMKKDPTLTPEHAEALRKLFDGPRHAVTGERIFDGIPFGASFDGGHGNLYLFKWVFGARKKLADINFGEDIDTYTAKLGPYLNAENPDLSRFAQRGGKLIMTLGSADATVPYHGSVDYYERVATRLGGLEKVQAFFKFYIIPGMAHGGGPGVGQPGALFDAVRNWREKGTVPEMFVGKRVINKQTELELPIYPYPTKAVWDAATSNYKPVAGPRGGVDRIADRFLPPAAE
;
A
#
# COMPACT_ATOMS: atom_id res chain seq x y z
N MET A 1 36.72 -34.14 -34.77
CA MET A 1 38.11 -34.16 -34.24
C MET A 1 38.16 -33.20 -33.06
N ASN A 2 38.54 -33.80 -31.92
CA ASN A 2 38.65 -33.15 -30.60
C ASN A 2 39.61 -31.97 -30.51
N LYS A 3 39.28 -31.00 -29.63
CA LYS A 3 40.28 -30.46 -28.66
C LYS A 3 39.56 -29.74 -27.51
N LYS A 4 39.52 -30.42 -26.36
CA LYS A 4 39.32 -29.85 -25.03
C LYS A 4 40.50 -28.94 -24.68
N ARG A 5 40.24 -27.77 -24.10
CA ARG A 5 41.26 -27.03 -23.33
C ARG A 5 40.76 -26.89 -21.88
N ILE A 6 41.48 -27.58 -21.03
CA ILE A 6 41.44 -27.50 -19.57
C ILE A 6 42.26 -26.28 -19.16
N PHE A 7 41.71 -25.37 -18.37
CA PHE A 7 42.49 -24.38 -17.63
C PHE A 7 42.49 -24.77 -16.15
N LEU A 8 43.72 -25.06 -15.70
CA LEU A 8 44.08 -25.26 -14.30
C LEU A 8 44.21 -23.86 -13.66
N CYS A 9 43.50 -23.62 -12.56
CA CYS A 9 43.76 -22.48 -11.68
C CYS A 9 44.39 -22.96 -10.39
N ALA A 10 45.58 -22.41 -10.12
CA ALA A 10 46.38 -22.69 -8.96
C ALA A 10 45.76 -22.18 -7.66
N ALA A 11 45.79 -23.02 -6.64
CA ALA A 11 45.37 -22.69 -5.28
C ALA A 11 46.54 -21.93 -4.58
N THR A 12 46.24 -20.72 -4.11
CA THR A 12 47.13 -20.01 -3.18
C THR A 12 46.57 -20.16 -1.78
N LEU A 13 47.26 -20.91 -0.91
CA LEU A 13 47.00 -20.97 0.51
C LEU A 13 47.33 -19.62 1.16
N LEU A 14 46.37 -19.02 1.84
CA LEU A 14 46.62 -17.97 2.83
C LEU A 14 46.11 -18.44 4.18
N GLY A 15 46.95 -18.31 5.18
CA GLY A 15 46.82 -18.87 6.50
C GLY A 15 45.60 -18.34 7.29
N ILE A 16 44.95 -19.25 7.95
CA ILE A 16 43.88 -18.98 8.91
C ILE A 16 44.52 -18.68 10.27
N VAL A 17 44.42 -17.43 10.70
CA VAL A 17 44.62 -17.06 12.10
C VAL A 17 43.27 -17.28 12.79
N ALA A 18 43.15 -18.34 13.58
CA ALA A 18 41.99 -18.65 14.39
C ALA A 18 41.90 -17.68 15.59
N ALA A 19 41.04 -16.67 15.47
CA ALA A 19 40.55 -15.94 16.65
C ALA A 19 39.51 -16.81 17.36
N LYS A 20 39.86 -17.30 18.54
CA LYS A 20 38.91 -17.94 19.48
C LYS A 20 37.91 -16.91 19.97
N GLY A 21 36.78 -16.76 19.26
CA GLY A 21 35.58 -16.12 19.80
C GLY A 21 34.95 -17.06 20.81
N GLN A 22 34.88 -16.64 22.07
CA GLN A 22 34.09 -17.31 23.09
C GLN A 22 32.61 -17.19 22.70
N ASN A 23 32.03 -18.31 22.20
CA ASN A 23 30.58 -18.48 22.12
C ASN A 23 30.02 -18.53 23.54
N VAL A 24 29.51 -17.42 24.04
CA VAL A 24 28.60 -17.42 25.18
C VAL A 24 27.29 -18.04 24.67
N GLN A 25 27.17 -19.35 24.73
CA GLN A 25 25.89 -20.03 24.63
C GLN A 25 25.06 -19.64 25.85
N ASN A 26 24.13 -18.70 25.67
CA ASN A 26 23.03 -18.51 26.60
C ASN A 26 22.13 -19.77 26.52
N ASN A 27 22.50 -20.80 27.25
CA ASN A 27 21.67 -21.97 27.52
C ASN A 27 20.58 -21.62 28.55
N SER A 28 19.66 -20.72 28.20
CA SER A 28 18.38 -20.64 28.90
C SER A 28 17.48 -21.73 28.32
N SER A 29 17.13 -22.75 29.07
CA SER A 29 16.08 -23.70 28.71
C SER A 29 14.82 -22.94 28.31
N PRO A 30 14.11 -23.32 27.23
CA PRO A 30 12.91 -22.62 26.79
C PRO A 30 11.89 -22.61 27.94
N THR A 31 11.42 -21.44 28.33
CA THR A 31 10.36 -21.25 29.32
C THR A 31 9.15 -22.12 28.97
N PRO A 32 8.56 -22.89 29.87
CA PRO A 32 7.38 -23.69 29.61
C PRO A 32 6.23 -22.87 28.99
N ALA A 33 5.37 -23.52 28.21
CA ALA A 33 4.26 -22.82 27.54
C ALA A 33 3.31 -22.13 28.54
N ASP A 34 3.07 -22.75 29.68
CA ASP A 34 2.21 -22.20 30.74
C ASP A 34 2.81 -20.94 31.38
N ASP A 35 4.13 -20.89 31.55
CA ASP A 35 4.82 -19.70 32.09
C ASP A 35 4.74 -18.53 31.10
N ARG A 36 4.83 -18.79 29.77
CA ARG A 36 4.66 -17.76 28.75
C ARG A 36 3.25 -17.19 28.70
N LEU A 37 2.23 -18.05 28.80
CA LEU A 37 0.83 -17.62 28.89
C LEU A 37 0.58 -16.81 30.17
N ALA A 38 1.17 -17.23 31.30
CA ALA A 38 1.10 -16.48 32.55
C ALA A 38 1.76 -15.10 32.44
N ALA A 39 2.91 -15.01 31.76
CA ALA A 39 3.61 -13.75 31.52
C ALA A 39 2.76 -12.78 30.66
N LEU A 40 2.08 -13.29 29.61
CA LEU A 40 1.17 -12.48 28.82
C LEU A 40 -0.03 -11.99 29.65
N LYS A 41 -0.65 -12.86 30.43
CA LYS A 41 -1.80 -12.49 31.27
C LYS A 41 -1.44 -11.50 32.37
N ALA A 42 -0.19 -11.51 32.85
CA ALA A 42 0.33 -10.57 33.86
C ALA A 42 0.77 -9.22 33.25
N LEU A 43 0.91 -9.14 31.93
CA LEU A 43 1.39 -7.93 31.27
C LEU A 43 0.41 -6.77 31.46
N ARG A 44 0.94 -5.63 31.94
CA ARG A 44 0.18 -4.38 32.05
C ARG A 44 0.36 -3.59 30.76
N ILE A 45 -0.74 -3.21 30.16
CA ILE A 45 -0.80 -2.43 28.93
C ILE A 45 -1.47 -1.10 29.24
N ASP A 46 -0.79 -0.01 28.90
CA ASP A 46 -1.35 1.32 29.07
C ASP A 46 -2.62 1.47 28.24
N SER A 47 -3.71 1.90 28.91
CA SER A 47 -5.02 2.08 28.28
C SER A 47 -5.52 0.85 27.53
N GLY A 48 -5.10 -0.37 27.97
CA GLY A 48 -5.46 -1.61 27.29
C GLY A 48 -5.74 -2.78 28.22
N THR A 49 -6.46 -3.76 27.69
CA THR A 49 -6.79 -5.01 28.40
C THR A 49 -6.62 -6.19 27.45
N ILE A 50 -5.84 -7.20 27.84
CA ILE A 50 -5.81 -8.49 27.16
C ILE A 50 -7.11 -9.22 27.47
N THR A 51 -7.92 -9.45 26.46
CA THR A 51 -9.24 -10.11 26.57
C THR A 51 -9.12 -11.62 26.46
N SER A 52 -8.16 -12.14 25.67
CA SER A 52 -7.80 -13.55 25.68
C SER A 52 -6.34 -13.75 25.29
N ALA A 53 -5.74 -14.85 25.80
CA ALA A 53 -4.45 -15.38 25.38
C ALA A 53 -4.58 -16.91 25.42
N GLU A 54 -4.64 -17.51 24.25
CA GLU A 54 -4.98 -18.93 24.10
C GLU A 54 -4.01 -19.63 23.16
N ARG A 55 -3.66 -20.87 23.49
CA ARG A 55 -2.85 -21.72 22.63
C ARG A 55 -3.70 -22.34 21.53
N ALA A 56 -3.16 -22.36 20.33
CA ALA A 56 -3.75 -23.01 19.16
C ALA A 56 -2.71 -23.94 18.51
N ASP A 57 -2.96 -25.26 18.54
CA ASP A 57 -2.04 -26.28 18.06
C ASP A 57 -2.43 -26.84 16.69
N SER A 58 -3.64 -26.51 16.18
CA SER A 58 -4.08 -26.99 14.87
C SER A 58 -3.12 -26.51 13.78
N PRO A 59 -2.61 -27.43 12.92
CA PRO A 59 -1.76 -27.08 11.78
C PRO A 59 -2.54 -26.47 10.61
N THR A 60 -3.86 -26.42 10.72
CA THR A 60 -4.74 -25.84 9.69
C THR A 60 -5.75 -24.88 10.31
N LEU A 61 -6.22 -23.93 9.50
CA LEU A 61 -7.32 -23.04 9.83
C LEU A 61 -8.23 -22.89 8.61
N THR A 62 -9.51 -23.17 8.77
CA THR A 62 -10.51 -22.82 7.76
C THR A 62 -10.86 -21.35 7.91
N LEU A 63 -10.64 -20.57 6.86
CA LEU A 63 -10.92 -19.14 6.79
C LEU A 63 -12.41 -18.89 6.50
N PRO A 64 -12.94 -17.67 6.72
CA PRO A 64 -14.35 -17.35 6.49
C PRO A 64 -14.84 -17.58 5.05
N ASP A 65 -13.95 -17.51 4.08
CA ASP A 65 -14.20 -17.77 2.65
C ASP A 65 -14.16 -19.25 2.27
N GLY A 66 -13.93 -20.15 3.26
CA GLY A 66 -13.79 -21.59 3.08
C GLY A 66 -12.38 -22.06 2.67
N HIS A 67 -11.45 -21.13 2.41
CA HIS A 67 -10.06 -21.51 2.15
C HIS A 67 -9.41 -22.10 3.40
N VAL A 68 -8.59 -23.16 3.23
CA VAL A 68 -7.84 -23.77 4.34
C VAL A 68 -6.39 -23.30 4.29
N GLN A 69 -5.98 -22.53 5.30
CA GLN A 69 -4.58 -22.16 5.52
C GLN A 69 -3.85 -23.39 6.13
N PRO A 70 -2.90 -23.99 5.44
CA PRO A 70 -2.11 -25.11 5.96
C PRO A 70 -0.84 -24.62 6.66
N ASN A 71 -0.11 -25.58 7.25
CA ASN A 71 1.26 -25.41 7.78
C ASN A 71 1.37 -24.35 8.89
N LEU A 72 0.30 -24.14 9.65
CA LEU A 72 0.35 -23.28 10.82
C LEU A 72 1.17 -23.96 11.93
N PRO A 73 2.18 -23.28 12.49
CA PRO A 73 2.88 -23.80 13.68
C PRO A 73 1.97 -23.72 14.91
N PRO A 74 2.27 -24.50 15.96
CA PRO A 74 1.73 -24.23 17.28
C PRO A 74 1.99 -22.75 17.65
N ARG A 75 0.97 -22.06 18.14
CA ARG A 75 0.99 -20.62 18.35
C ARG A 75 0.11 -20.20 19.50
N THR A 76 0.38 -19.03 20.07
CA THR A 76 -0.51 -18.35 20.99
C THR A 76 -1.22 -17.21 20.29
N ILE A 77 -2.55 -17.17 20.38
CA ILE A 77 -3.40 -16.10 19.85
C ILE A 77 -3.73 -15.18 21.01
N VAL A 78 -3.36 -13.91 20.88
CA VAL A 78 -3.63 -12.87 21.87
C VAL A 78 -4.62 -11.87 21.28
N LYS A 79 -5.71 -11.62 22.01
CA LYS A 79 -6.68 -10.57 21.68
C LYS A 79 -6.68 -9.54 22.80
N LEU A 80 -6.77 -8.29 22.41
CA LEU A 80 -6.79 -7.18 23.38
C LEU A 80 -7.58 -6.00 22.82
N VAL A 81 -8.01 -5.14 23.74
CA VAL A 81 -8.71 -3.89 23.43
C VAL A 81 -7.92 -2.74 24.03
N LEU A 82 -7.72 -1.69 23.23
CA LEU A 82 -7.08 -0.44 23.67
C LEU A 82 -8.11 0.69 23.69
N ASN A 83 -8.15 1.45 24.76
CA ASN A 83 -9.03 2.59 24.97
C ASN A 83 -8.21 3.82 25.35
N PRO A 84 -7.39 4.39 24.43
CA PRO A 84 -6.47 5.49 24.72
C PRO A 84 -7.18 6.81 25.06
N ALA A 85 -8.46 6.95 24.69
CA ALA A 85 -9.29 8.11 25.00
C ALA A 85 -10.78 7.73 25.08
N LYS A 86 -11.58 8.57 25.74
CA LYS A 86 -13.04 8.38 25.74
C LYS A 86 -13.57 8.51 24.30
N GLY A 87 -14.24 7.48 23.82
CA GLY A 87 -14.76 7.41 22.42
C GLY A 87 -13.85 6.63 21.46
N SER A 88 -12.69 6.17 21.94
CA SER A 88 -11.79 5.26 21.23
C SER A 88 -11.99 3.82 21.71
N ASN A 89 -12.02 2.86 20.79
CA ASN A 89 -12.06 1.43 21.08
C ASN A 89 -11.36 0.68 19.95
N ILE A 90 -10.14 0.24 20.21
CA ILE A 90 -9.26 -0.38 19.22
C ILE A 90 -9.08 -1.85 19.56
N ASN A 91 -9.56 -2.75 18.70
CA ASN A 91 -9.27 -4.16 18.83
C ASN A 91 -7.94 -4.48 18.14
N VAL A 92 -7.15 -5.33 18.79
CA VAL A 92 -5.86 -5.83 18.30
C VAL A 92 -5.83 -7.35 18.46
N GLU A 93 -5.34 -8.03 17.44
CA GLU A 93 -5.07 -9.47 17.49
C GLU A 93 -3.64 -9.75 17.05
N MET A 94 -2.97 -10.61 17.84
CA MET A 94 -1.59 -11.01 17.59
C MET A 94 -1.42 -12.52 17.65
N TRP A 95 -0.72 -13.08 16.70
CA TRP A 95 -0.37 -14.50 16.64
C TRP A 95 1.12 -14.67 16.87
N LEU A 96 1.47 -15.42 17.92
CA LEU A 96 2.82 -15.66 18.37
C LEU A 96 3.18 -17.14 18.14
N PRO A 97 3.93 -17.48 17.08
CA PRO A 97 4.46 -18.85 16.90
C PRO A 97 5.27 -19.30 18.11
N ASP A 98 5.32 -20.62 18.38
CA ASP A 98 6.17 -21.14 19.44
C ASP A 98 7.65 -20.72 19.23
N PRO A 99 8.45 -20.54 20.28
CA PRO A 99 9.82 -20.02 20.19
C PRO A 99 10.70 -20.73 19.16
N GLY A 100 10.60 -22.05 19.04
CA GLY A 100 11.34 -22.84 18.03
C GLY A 100 10.86 -22.65 16.59
N LYS A 101 9.79 -21.91 16.37
CA LYS A 101 9.20 -21.59 15.05
C LYS A 101 9.21 -20.10 14.73
N TRP A 102 9.50 -19.26 15.73
CA TRP A 102 9.59 -17.83 15.52
C TRP A 102 10.88 -17.46 14.76
N ASN A 103 10.75 -16.66 13.71
CA ASN A 103 11.86 -16.23 12.86
C ASN A 103 12.61 -14.98 13.38
N GLY A 104 12.33 -14.53 14.62
CA GLY A 104 12.94 -13.35 15.23
C GLY A 104 12.28 -12.02 14.85
N CYS A 105 11.27 -12.01 13.99
CA CYS A 105 10.67 -10.77 13.47
C CYS A 105 9.25 -10.53 13.98
N LEU A 106 8.92 -9.25 14.19
CA LEU A 106 7.56 -8.73 14.29
C LEU A 106 7.06 -8.31 12.91
N LEU A 107 5.83 -8.64 12.55
CA LEU A 107 5.18 -8.18 11.33
C LEU A 107 3.83 -7.53 11.64
N GLY A 108 3.77 -6.21 11.50
CA GLY A 108 2.54 -5.43 11.48
C GLY A 108 1.85 -5.55 10.12
N LEU A 109 0.54 -5.73 10.14
CA LEU A 109 -0.26 -5.96 8.94
C LEU A 109 -1.36 -4.92 8.83
N GLY A 110 -1.42 -4.29 7.65
CA GLY A 110 -2.39 -3.26 7.35
C GLY A 110 -3.76 -3.80 6.94
N ASN A 111 -4.73 -2.90 6.91
CA ASN A 111 -6.13 -3.17 6.63
C ASN A 111 -6.54 -2.72 5.21
N GLY A 112 -7.77 -3.07 4.81
CA GLY A 112 -8.42 -2.58 3.61
C GLY A 112 -9.66 -1.73 3.91
N GLY A 113 -10.05 -0.85 3.01
CA GLY A 113 -11.28 -0.07 3.07
C GLY A 113 -11.42 0.75 4.35
N ALA A 114 -12.53 0.61 5.03
CA ALA A 114 -12.84 1.29 6.31
C ALA A 114 -12.41 0.48 7.55
N ALA A 115 -11.73 -0.64 7.38
CA ALA A 115 -11.40 -1.59 8.45
C ALA A 115 -12.65 -2.11 9.22
N GLY A 116 -12.72 -1.99 10.52
CA GLY A 116 -13.88 -2.35 11.34
C GLY A 116 -13.93 -3.80 11.79
N HIS A 117 -13.05 -4.65 11.30
CA HIS A 117 -12.93 -6.05 11.70
C HIS A 117 -11.52 -6.58 11.47
N ILE A 118 -11.18 -7.64 12.18
CA ILE A 118 -9.93 -8.37 12.01
C ILE A 118 -10.22 -9.66 11.24
N ASN A 119 -9.56 -9.83 10.09
CA ASN A 119 -9.65 -11.05 9.29
C ASN A 119 -8.49 -12.01 9.65
N PRO A 120 -8.76 -13.22 10.17
CA PRO A 120 -7.72 -14.19 10.50
C PRO A 120 -6.80 -14.57 9.32
N ALA A 121 -7.28 -14.45 8.08
CA ALA A 121 -6.46 -14.67 6.88
C ALA A 121 -5.23 -13.75 6.84
N THR A 122 -5.37 -12.52 7.32
CA THR A 122 -4.28 -11.54 7.37
C THR A 122 -3.11 -12.03 8.24
N LEU A 123 -3.41 -12.72 9.35
CA LEU A 123 -2.41 -13.20 10.32
C LEU A 123 -1.88 -14.60 9.99
N SER A 124 -2.69 -15.44 9.32
CA SER A 124 -2.40 -16.87 9.19
C SER A 124 -1.16 -17.16 8.32
N THR A 125 -1.07 -16.55 7.15
CA THR A 125 0.09 -16.75 6.26
C THR A 125 1.41 -16.24 6.90
N PRO A 126 1.47 -15.03 7.48
CA PRO A 126 2.66 -14.58 8.21
C PRO A 126 3.03 -15.50 9.38
N ALA A 127 2.07 -15.97 10.15
CA ALA A 127 2.33 -16.92 11.24
C ALA A 127 2.88 -18.26 10.74
N ALA A 128 2.39 -18.77 9.60
CA ALA A 128 2.93 -19.96 8.95
C ALA A 128 4.40 -19.77 8.49
N MET A 129 4.80 -18.51 8.19
CA MET A 129 6.18 -18.14 7.86
C MET A 129 7.04 -17.84 9.10
N GLY A 130 6.50 -18.01 10.30
CA GLY A 130 7.19 -17.83 11.57
C GLY A 130 7.23 -16.41 12.12
N TYR A 131 6.49 -15.45 11.55
CA TYR A 131 6.40 -14.10 12.10
C TYR A 131 5.52 -14.03 13.34
N ALA A 132 5.93 -13.24 14.32
CA ALA A 132 5.00 -12.71 15.32
C ALA A 132 4.15 -11.65 14.59
N ALA A 133 2.92 -12.03 14.22
CA ALA A 133 2.07 -11.25 13.34
C ALA A 133 0.99 -10.50 14.11
N VAL A 134 0.79 -9.21 13.85
CA VAL A 134 -0.17 -8.36 14.55
C VAL A 134 -0.98 -7.49 13.59
N THR A 135 -2.27 -7.31 13.87
CA THR A 135 -3.16 -6.41 13.14
C THR A 135 -4.21 -5.79 14.08
N THR A 136 -4.94 -4.80 13.59
CA THR A 136 -5.96 -4.06 14.33
C THR A 136 -7.21 -3.84 13.48
N ASP A 137 -8.34 -3.48 14.09
CA ASP A 137 -9.54 -3.00 13.41
C ASP A 137 -9.52 -1.48 13.12
N MET A 138 -8.43 -0.82 13.44
CA MET A 138 -8.24 0.64 13.33
C MET A 138 -9.25 1.47 14.15
N GLY A 139 -9.89 0.89 15.15
CA GLY A 139 -10.89 1.56 15.99
C GLY A 139 -12.22 1.85 15.27
N THR A 140 -12.48 1.22 14.14
CA THR A 140 -13.71 1.43 13.36
C THR A 140 -14.73 0.30 13.49
N ALA A 141 -14.60 -0.59 14.48
CA ALA A 141 -15.61 -1.59 14.77
C ALA A 141 -16.93 -0.95 15.25
N PRO A 142 -18.10 -1.55 14.92
CA PRO A 142 -18.28 -2.73 14.06
C PRO A 142 -18.25 -2.41 12.57
N ASN A 143 -18.24 -1.13 12.17
CA ASN A 143 -18.21 -0.67 10.78
C ASN A 143 -17.83 0.82 10.72
N ALA A 144 -17.75 1.37 9.52
CA ALA A 144 -17.35 2.76 9.27
C ALA A 144 -18.21 3.83 9.95
N ASP A 145 -19.46 3.54 10.33
CA ASP A 145 -20.34 4.54 10.94
C ASP A 145 -19.87 4.96 12.36
N SER A 146 -18.98 4.17 12.99
CA SER A 146 -18.33 4.52 14.26
C SER A 146 -17.58 5.86 14.22
N GLY A 147 -17.13 6.29 13.05
CA GLY A 147 -16.44 7.55 12.84
C GLY A 147 -17.36 8.78 12.70
N VAL A 148 -18.68 8.61 12.61
CA VAL A 148 -19.61 9.73 12.43
C VAL A 148 -19.60 10.65 13.64
N GLY A 149 -19.05 11.89 13.44
CA GLY A 149 -18.93 12.89 14.51
C GLY A 149 -17.99 12.49 15.65
N ASN A 150 -17.13 11.50 15.46
CA ASN A 150 -16.21 11.01 16.49
C ASN A 150 -14.73 11.26 16.13
N PRO A 151 -14.13 12.40 16.55
CA PRO A 151 -12.73 12.70 16.25
C PRO A 151 -11.72 11.69 16.81
N GLU A 152 -12.06 10.95 17.87
CA GLU A 152 -11.15 9.93 18.39
C GLU A 152 -11.04 8.74 17.45
N VAL A 153 -12.13 8.33 16.81
CA VAL A 153 -12.09 7.32 15.74
C VAL A 153 -11.32 7.85 14.51
N TRP A 154 -11.38 9.15 14.20
CA TRP A 154 -10.57 9.72 13.10
C TRP A 154 -9.07 9.59 13.37
N LYS A 155 -8.63 9.84 14.61
CA LYS A 155 -7.24 9.65 15.06
C LYS A 155 -6.86 8.17 15.02
N ASP A 156 -7.73 7.30 15.54
CA ASP A 156 -7.49 5.86 15.58
C ASP A 156 -7.28 5.33 14.15
N PHE A 157 -8.22 5.59 13.27
CA PHE A 157 -8.18 5.19 11.89
C PHE A 157 -7.00 5.82 11.11
N GLY A 158 -6.69 7.08 11.42
CA GLY A 158 -5.65 7.82 10.72
C GLY A 158 -4.24 7.31 11.02
N PHE A 159 -3.92 7.06 12.30
CA PHE A 159 -2.56 6.73 12.72
C PHE A 159 -2.47 6.00 14.07
N ARG A 160 -3.29 6.39 15.08
CA ARG A 160 -3.08 5.98 16.47
C ARG A 160 -3.22 4.48 16.69
N ALA A 161 -4.20 3.84 16.05
CA ALA A 161 -4.44 2.42 16.23
C ALA A 161 -3.26 1.57 15.73
N THR A 162 -2.66 1.93 14.61
CA THR A 162 -1.51 1.21 14.03
C THR A 162 -0.28 1.36 14.91
N HIS A 163 0.01 2.56 15.37
CA HIS A 163 1.11 2.82 16.30
C HIS A 163 0.95 2.05 17.62
N LEU A 164 -0.21 2.18 18.28
CA LEU A 164 -0.45 1.49 19.54
C LEU A 164 -0.43 -0.03 19.38
N MET A 165 -0.97 -0.57 18.30
CA MET A 165 -0.84 -1.99 17.94
C MET A 165 0.63 -2.41 17.89
N THR A 166 1.48 -1.59 17.28
CA THR A 166 2.93 -1.87 17.16
C THR A 166 3.64 -1.83 18.52
N VAL A 167 3.37 -0.81 19.31
CA VAL A 167 3.93 -0.66 20.65
C VAL A 167 3.58 -1.87 21.53
N VAL A 168 2.30 -2.22 21.55
CA VAL A 168 1.82 -3.39 22.32
C VAL A 168 2.35 -4.70 21.73
N GLY A 169 2.42 -4.82 20.41
CA GLY A 169 3.00 -5.98 19.74
C GLY A 169 4.45 -6.24 20.18
N LYS A 170 5.28 -5.18 20.27
CA LYS A 170 6.66 -5.27 20.77
C LYS A 170 6.70 -5.70 22.25
N GLN A 171 5.77 -5.21 23.08
CA GLN A 171 5.65 -5.63 24.50
C GLN A 171 5.28 -7.11 24.63
N LEU A 172 4.30 -7.58 23.82
CA LEU A 172 3.87 -8.98 23.78
C LEU A 172 5.01 -9.91 23.30
N VAL A 173 5.77 -9.52 22.28
CA VAL A 173 6.96 -10.24 21.81
C VAL A 173 7.96 -10.41 22.95
N LYS A 174 8.32 -9.32 23.65
CA LYS A 174 9.27 -9.36 24.74
C LYS A 174 8.78 -10.23 25.91
N ALA A 175 7.50 -10.13 26.27
CA ALA A 175 6.91 -10.94 27.35
C ALA A 175 6.88 -12.43 27.00
N PHE A 176 6.52 -12.77 25.75
CA PHE A 176 6.35 -14.16 25.32
C PHE A 176 7.67 -14.88 25.02
N TYR A 177 8.62 -14.19 24.33
CA TYR A 177 9.90 -14.80 23.94
C TYR A 177 11.05 -14.52 24.91
N GLY A 178 10.86 -13.65 25.92
CA GLY A 178 11.91 -13.23 26.86
C GLY A 178 12.96 -12.29 26.26
N LYS A 179 12.82 -11.93 24.98
CA LYS A 179 13.70 -10.98 24.27
C LYS A 179 12.89 -10.15 23.27
N PRO A 180 13.35 -8.96 22.89
CA PRO A 180 12.74 -8.20 21.80
C PRO A 180 12.94 -8.92 20.45
N GLN A 181 12.19 -8.50 19.44
CA GLN A 181 12.38 -8.90 18.05
C GLN A 181 13.72 -8.37 17.52
N ASP A 182 14.30 -9.11 16.59
CA ASP A 182 15.53 -8.69 15.91
C ASP A 182 15.23 -7.59 14.88
N TYR A 183 14.08 -7.68 14.18
CA TYR A 183 13.56 -6.68 13.25
C TYR A 183 12.04 -6.56 13.34
N SER A 184 11.55 -5.37 12.99
CA SER A 184 10.12 -5.07 12.85
C SER A 184 9.80 -4.67 11.41
N TYR A 185 8.80 -5.28 10.82
CA TYR A 185 8.34 -4.99 9.47
C TYR A 185 6.86 -4.61 9.44
N PHE A 186 6.48 -3.78 8.46
CA PHE A 186 5.08 -3.52 8.16
C PHE A 186 4.77 -3.84 6.70
N ASN A 187 3.63 -4.50 6.47
CA ASN A 187 3.14 -4.79 5.13
C ASN A 187 1.66 -4.40 5.04
N GLY A 188 1.34 -3.46 4.16
CA GLY A 188 -0.03 -2.99 3.98
C GLY A 188 -0.33 -2.50 2.58
N GLY A 189 -1.55 -2.82 2.12
CA GLY A 189 -2.06 -2.35 0.83
C GLY A 189 -3.31 -1.48 1.00
N SER A 190 -3.57 -0.58 0.06
CA SER A 190 -4.72 0.33 0.09
C SER A 190 -4.73 1.20 1.36
N THR A 191 -5.73 1.07 2.23
CA THR A 191 -5.71 1.69 3.56
C THR A 191 -4.48 1.25 4.36
N GLY A 192 -4.04 -0.01 4.22
CA GLY A 192 -2.79 -0.49 4.81
C GLY A 192 -1.55 0.21 4.28
N GLY A 193 -1.57 0.67 3.04
CA GLY A 193 -0.52 1.52 2.48
C GLY A 193 -0.52 2.94 3.10
N GLN A 194 -1.69 3.49 3.42
CA GLN A 194 -1.80 4.72 4.24
C GLN A 194 -1.18 4.49 5.62
N GLN A 195 -1.55 3.41 6.32
CA GLN A 195 -0.96 3.05 7.62
C GLN A 195 0.56 2.94 7.52
N ALA A 196 1.07 2.25 6.51
CA ALA A 196 2.50 2.08 6.23
C ALA A 196 3.25 3.43 6.14
N LEU A 197 2.69 4.39 5.42
CA LEU A 197 3.28 5.72 5.27
C LEU A 197 3.13 6.58 6.52
N GLN A 198 2.03 6.45 7.27
CA GLN A 198 1.88 7.10 8.58
C GLN A 198 2.95 6.64 9.57
N GLU A 199 3.26 5.34 9.59
CA GLU A 199 4.32 4.77 10.43
C GLU A 199 5.70 5.35 10.06
N ALA A 200 6.03 5.38 8.75
CA ALA A 200 7.31 5.97 8.32
C ALA A 200 7.44 7.45 8.65
N GLN A 201 6.33 8.21 8.61
CA GLN A 201 6.28 9.66 8.80
C GLN A 201 6.23 10.07 10.26
N ARG A 202 5.31 9.47 11.05
CA ARG A 202 5.04 9.87 12.44
C ARG A 202 5.83 9.07 13.46
N TYR A 203 6.02 7.78 13.20
CA TYR A 203 6.60 6.81 14.14
C TYR A 203 7.79 6.06 13.53
N PRO A 204 8.80 6.81 13.09
CA PRO A 204 9.93 6.22 12.34
C PRO A 204 10.68 5.13 13.10
N ASP A 205 10.49 5.02 14.42
CA ASP A 205 11.13 4.02 15.28
C ASP A 205 10.34 2.70 15.36
N ASP A 206 9.17 2.64 14.76
CA ASP A 206 8.31 1.45 14.88
C ASP A 206 8.74 0.30 13.98
N TYR A 207 9.17 0.59 12.75
CA TYR A 207 9.49 -0.44 11.77
C TYR A 207 10.84 -0.22 11.09
N ASP A 208 11.57 -1.31 10.87
CA ASP A 208 12.86 -1.34 10.15
C ASP A 208 12.70 -1.38 8.63
N GLY A 209 11.61 -1.99 8.17
CA GLY A 209 11.28 -2.07 6.76
C GLY A 209 9.78 -2.05 6.54
N ILE A 210 9.36 -1.36 5.48
CA ILE A 210 7.95 -1.09 5.19
C ILE A 210 7.66 -1.41 3.72
N LEU A 211 6.60 -2.18 3.46
CA LEU A 211 6.00 -2.33 2.14
C LEU A 211 4.63 -1.63 2.12
N ALA A 212 4.53 -0.56 1.33
CA ALA A 212 3.31 0.22 1.12
C ALA A 212 2.77 -0.04 -0.30
N SER A 213 1.85 -0.98 -0.45
CA SER A 213 1.28 -1.35 -1.76
C SER A 213 -0.01 -0.58 -2.03
N ILE A 214 -0.20 -0.13 -3.28
CA ILE A 214 -1.44 0.55 -3.73
C ILE A 214 -1.96 1.55 -2.69
N ALA A 215 -1.05 2.40 -2.17
CA ALA A 215 -1.26 3.17 -0.94
C ALA A 215 -2.29 4.29 -1.09
N ALA A 216 -3.39 4.22 -0.35
CA ALA A 216 -4.42 5.26 -0.30
C ALA A 216 -4.02 6.42 0.66
N HIS A 217 -2.82 6.97 0.51
CA HIS A 217 -2.18 7.87 1.48
C HIS A 217 -2.71 9.30 1.43
N CYS A 218 -3.07 9.79 0.26
CA CYS A 218 -3.68 11.10 0.04
C CYS A 218 -5.20 11.03 0.31
N ARG A 219 -5.57 10.77 1.57
CA ARG A 219 -6.90 10.21 1.90
C ARG A 219 -8.06 11.14 1.62
N THR A 220 -7.97 12.41 2.02
CA THR A 220 -9.07 13.35 1.81
C THR A 220 -9.23 13.77 0.35
N PRO A 221 -8.20 14.11 -0.43
CA PRO A 221 -8.31 14.30 -1.86
C PRO A 221 -8.81 13.07 -2.63
N LEU A 222 -8.36 11.87 -2.25
CA LEU A 222 -8.80 10.63 -2.87
C LEU A 222 -10.31 10.39 -2.70
N HIS A 223 -10.86 10.62 -1.50
CA HIS A 223 -12.29 10.49 -1.28
C HIS A 223 -13.10 11.60 -1.97
N ALA A 224 -12.53 12.80 -2.13
CA ALA A 224 -13.13 13.85 -2.97
C ALA A 224 -13.21 13.41 -4.45
N TYR A 225 -12.17 12.71 -4.96
CA TYR A 225 -12.19 12.09 -6.28
C TYR A 225 -13.31 11.04 -6.41
N PHE A 226 -13.52 10.18 -5.40
CA PHE A 226 -14.64 9.23 -5.42
C PHE A 226 -15.98 9.94 -5.52
N LEU A 227 -16.21 10.95 -4.67
CA LEU A 227 -17.44 11.74 -4.70
C LEU A 227 -17.65 12.43 -6.05
N TRP A 228 -16.58 12.99 -6.64
CA TRP A 228 -16.62 13.62 -7.95
C TRP A 228 -17.10 12.65 -9.02
N ASN A 229 -16.52 11.47 -9.09
CA ASN A 229 -16.89 10.45 -10.05
C ASN A 229 -18.33 9.97 -9.83
N ASP A 230 -18.72 9.69 -8.59
CA ASP A 230 -20.08 9.27 -8.25
C ASP A 230 -21.12 10.32 -8.67
N GLN A 231 -20.87 11.61 -8.42
CA GLN A 231 -21.80 12.68 -8.80
C GLN A 231 -21.91 12.83 -10.31
N ILE A 232 -20.82 12.65 -11.08
CA ILE A 232 -20.83 12.71 -12.54
C ILE A 232 -21.59 11.52 -13.11
N LEU A 233 -21.26 10.32 -12.67
CA LEU A 233 -21.86 9.08 -13.18
C LEU A 233 -23.33 8.93 -12.79
N ALA A 234 -23.76 9.51 -11.65
CA ALA A 234 -25.17 9.59 -11.29
C ALA A 234 -25.98 10.52 -12.23
N LYS A 235 -25.36 11.57 -12.76
CA LYS A 235 -26.01 12.50 -13.71
C LYS A 235 -25.94 12.03 -15.15
N CYS A 236 -24.85 11.36 -15.52
CA CYS A 236 -24.60 10.84 -16.87
C CYS A 236 -24.07 9.40 -16.76
N PRO A 237 -24.97 8.40 -16.63
CA PRO A 237 -24.56 7.01 -16.47
C PRO A 237 -24.08 6.42 -17.80
N PHE A 238 -23.04 5.59 -17.74
CA PHE A 238 -22.52 4.84 -18.87
C PHE A 238 -22.94 3.38 -18.76
N THR A 239 -23.41 2.80 -19.85
CA THR A 239 -23.58 1.34 -19.94
C THR A 239 -22.22 0.64 -19.87
N LYS A 240 -22.20 -0.64 -19.50
CA LYS A 240 -20.95 -1.42 -19.48
C LYS A 240 -20.23 -1.41 -20.84
N THR A 241 -20.97 -1.52 -21.93
CA THR A 241 -20.41 -1.46 -23.30
C THR A 241 -19.76 -0.11 -23.58
N GLN A 242 -20.39 1.00 -23.21
CA GLN A 242 -19.82 2.33 -23.37
C GLN A 242 -18.53 2.49 -22.54
N GLN A 243 -18.53 2.02 -21.30
CA GLN A 243 -17.33 2.02 -20.45
C GLN A 243 -16.19 1.23 -21.09
N ASP A 244 -16.47 0.02 -21.58
CA ASP A 244 -15.47 -0.84 -22.22
C ASP A 244 -14.92 -0.20 -23.51
N ASN A 245 -15.75 0.47 -24.29
CA ASN A 245 -15.33 1.19 -25.48
C ASN A 245 -14.46 2.42 -25.16
N VAL A 246 -14.74 3.12 -24.06
CA VAL A 246 -13.89 4.22 -23.58
C VAL A 246 -12.53 3.70 -23.09
N VAL A 247 -12.49 2.60 -22.34
CA VAL A 247 -11.25 1.93 -21.91
C VAL A 247 -10.43 1.50 -23.13
N ALA A 248 -11.07 0.87 -24.11
CA ALA A 248 -10.43 0.45 -25.36
C ALA A 248 -9.89 1.66 -26.18
N ALA A 249 -10.62 2.77 -26.20
CA ALA A 249 -10.16 4.01 -26.85
C ALA A 249 -8.91 4.57 -26.14
N GLY A 250 -8.87 4.57 -24.81
CA GLY A 250 -7.69 4.96 -24.04
C GLY A 250 -6.48 4.10 -24.37
N ASN A 251 -6.64 2.78 -24.38
CA ASN A 251 -5.57 1.83 -24.71
C ASN A 251 -5.06 2.03 -26.15
N GLU A 252 -5.95 2.22 -27.11
CA GLU A 252 -5.59 2.44 -28.53
C GLU A 252 -4.91 3.79 -28.73
N TYR A 253 -5.43 4.86 -28.14
CA TYR A 253 -4.84 6.21 -28.25
C TYR A 253 -3.41 6.24 -27.70
N MET A 254 -3.16 5.55 -26.59
CA MET A 254 -1.85 5.49 -25.96
C MET A 254 -0.91 4.45 -26.59
N ALA A 255 -1.41 3.54 -27.41
CA ALA A 255 -0.65 2.44 -28.01
C ALA A 255 0.68 2.86 -28.69
N PRO A 256 0.79 4.01 -29.39
CA PRO A 256 2.07 4.45 -29.98
C PRO A 256 3.18 4.73 -28.96
N ARG A 257 2.84 4.87 -27.67
CA ARG A 257 3.79 5.11 -26.58
C ARG A 257 4.25 3.81 -25.89
N GLU A 258 3.66 2.67 -26.28
CA GLU A 258 3.82 1.38 -25.62
C GLU A 258 4.71 0.41 -26.42
N ALA A 259 5.29 -0.57 -25.73
CA ALA A 259 5.98 -1.67 -26.37
C ALA A 259 5.01 -2.56 -27.17
N PRO A 260 5.46 -3.25 -28.24
CA PRO A 260 4.57 -4.07 -29.08
C PRO A 260 3.75 -5.12 -28.35
N ALA A 261 4.32 -5.72 -27.28
CA ALA A 261 3.61 -6.73 -26.47
C ALA A 261 2.46 -6.14 -25.63
N VAL A 262 2.45 -4.81 -25.41
CA VAL A 262 1.53 -4.07 -24.53
C VAL A 262 0.56 -3.22 -25.34
N ALA A 263 1.00 -2.68 -26.46
CA ALA A 263 0.26 -1.73 -27.29
C ALA A 263 -1.19 -2.18 -27.56
N GLY A 264 -2.14 -1.30 -27.24
CA GLY A 264 -3.58 -1.56 -27.40
C GLY A 264 -4.22 -2.49 -26.36
N LYS A 265 -3.43 -3.08 -25.43
CA LYS A 265 -3.95 -3.99 -24.40
C LYS A 265 -4.16 -3.31 -23.06
N PHE A 266 -3.20 -2.49 -22.65
CA PHE A 266 -3.25 -1.63 -21.47
C PHE A 266 -2.22 -0.49 -21.60
N VAL A 267 -2.26 0.45 -20.66
CA VAL A 267 -1.37 1.61 -20.65
C VAL A 267 -0.36 1.44 -19.50
N SER A 268 0.94 1.43 -19.83
CA SER A 268 2.02 1.30 -18.83
C SER A 268 2.29 2.63 -18.11
N ASP A 269 2.12 3.75 -18.82
CA ASP A 269 2.29 5.10 -18.29
C ASP A 269 1.13 5.98 -18.79
N PRO A 270 0.02 6.06 -18.03
CA PRO A 270 -1.16 6.80 -18.47
C PRO A 270 -1.07 8.32 -18.25
N ARG A 271 0.12 8.87 -17.97
CA ARG A 271 0.30 10.31 -17.88
C ARG A 271 -0.01 10.98 -19.20
N GLY A 272 -0.88 11.98 -19.15
CA GLY A 272 -1.35 12.71 -20.32
C GLY A 272 -1.66 14.15 -19.96
N ASN A 273 -2.18 14.88 -20.93
CA ASN A 273 -2.54 16.27 -20.81
C ASN A 273 -3.93 16.52 -21.43
N ALA A 274 -4.41 17.76 -21.42
CA ALA A 274 -5.71 18.12 -21.96
C ALA A 274 -5.92 17.70 -23.44
N LYS A 275 -4.85 17.71 -24.26
CA LYS A 275 -4.92 17.25 -25.65
C LYS A 275 -5.13 15.73 -25.73
N ASP A 276 -4.51 14.99 -24.83
CA ASP A 276 -4.70 13.54 -24.75
C ASP A 276 -6.12 13.20 -24.31
N ILE A 277 -6.70 13.94 -23.37
CA ILE A 277 -8.11 13.80 -22.96
C ILE A 277 -9.03 13.93 -24.18
N GLU A 278 -8.90 15.02 -24.96
CA GLU A 278 -9.73 15.23 -26.14
C GLU A 278 -9.50 14.14 -27.21
N GLY A 279 -8.25 13.68 -27.37
CA GLY A 279 -7.93 12.60 -28.30
C GLY A 279 -8.59 11.27 -27.93
N VAL A 280 -8.56 10.90 -26.65
CA VAL A 280 -9.23 9.68 -26.14
C VAL A 280 -10.75 9.80 -26.30
N ILE A 281 -11.35 10.95 -25.98
CA ILE A 281 -12.78 11.18 -26.13
C ILE A 281 -13.21 11.11 -27.60
N ALA A 282 -12.49 11.77 -28.50
CA ALA A 282 -12.81 11.73 -29.94
C ALA A 282 -12.76 10.28 -30.48
N LEU A 283 -11.77 9.49 -30.03
CA LEU A 283 -11.67 8.10 -30.45
C LEU A 283 -12.79 7.24 -29.83
N ALA A 284 -13.16 7.46 -28.58
CA ALA A 284 -14.28 6.78 -27.92
C ALA A 284 -15.60 7.05 -28.64
N MET A 285 -15.89 8.31 -28.95
CA MET A 285 -17.09 8.72 -29.71
C MET A 285 -17.15 8.10 -31.10
N LYS A 286 -15.98 7.95 -31.74
CA LYS A 286 -15.89 7.26 -33.06
C LYS A 286 -16.16 5.75 -32.92
N LYS A 287 -15.69 5.11 -31.85
CA LYS A 287 -15.89 3.67 -31.62
C LYS A 287 -17.30 3.34 -31.19
N ASP A 288 -17.94 4.23 -30.46
CA ASP A 288 -19.29 4.05 -29.92
C ASP A 288 -20.19 5.22 -30.26
N PRO A 289 -20.96 5.10 -31.34
CA PRO A 289 -21.93 6.13 -31.75
C PRO A 289 -23.08 6.36 -30.76
N THR A 290 -23.25 5.54 -29.73
CA THR A 290 -24.24 5.74 -28.66
C THR A 290 -23.77 6.73 -27.59
N LEU A 291 -22.47 7.10 -27.56
CA LEU A 291 -21.97 8.17 -26.73
C LEU A 291 -22.46 9.52 -27.25
N THR A 292 -23.03 10.32 -26.37
CA THR A 292 -23.59 11.64 -26.69
C THR A 292 -22.61 12.77 -26.32
N PRO A 293 -22.86 14.02 -26.71
CA PRO A 293 -22.07 15.18 -26.25
C PRO A 293 -22.02 15.29 -24.71
N GLU A 294 -23.09 14.90 -24.01
CA GLU A 294 -23.13 14.88 -22.54
C GLU A 294 -22.16 13.85 -21.96
N HIS A 295 -22.04 12.68 -22.61
CA HIS A 295 -21.02 11.68 -22.25
C HIS A 295 -19.60 12.22 -22.47
N ALA A 296 -19.36 12.94 -23.56
CA ALA A 296 -18.06 13.57 -23.81
C ALA A 296 -17.70 14.59 -22.73
N GLU A 297 -18.66 15.41 -22.29
CA GLU A 297 -18.45 16.36 -21.19
C GLU A 297 -18.22 15.66 -19.84
N ALA A 298 -18.94 14.57 -19.59
CA ALA A 298 -18.70 13.73 -18.40
C ALA A 298 -17.29 13.12 -18.41
N LEU A 299 -16.82 12.62 -19.56
CA LEU A 299 -15.47 12.05 -19.72
C LEU A 299 -14.38 13.10 -19.48
N ARG A 300 -14.55 14.36 -19.97
CA ARG A 300 -13.60 15.43 -19.66
C ARG A 300 -13.43 15.60 -18.17
N LYS A 301 -14.54 15.66 -17.43
CA LYS A 301 -14.53 15.82 -15.97
C LYS A 301 -13.94 14.61 -15.25
N LEU A 302 -14.23 13.40 -15.71
CA LEU A 302 -13.70 12.16 -15.14
C LEU A 302 -12.19 12.03 -15.36
N PHE A 303 -11.69 12.40 -16.54
CA PHE A 303 -10.26 12.34 -16.87
C PHE A 303 -9.46 13.52 -16.32
N ASP A 304 -10.05 14.73 -16.21
CA ASP A 304 -9.39 15.87 -15.55
C ASP A 304 -9.36 15.68 -14.03
N GLY A 305 -10.42 15.12 -13.43
CA GLY A 305 -10.56 14.96 -11.99
C GLY A 305 -11.09 16.20 -11.25
N PRO A 306 -11.28 16.10 -9.92
CA PRO A 306 -11.89 17.17 -9.13
C PRO A 306 -11.00 18.39 -9.00
N ARG A 307 -11.65 19.55 -9.22
CA ARG A 307 -11.09 20.88 -8.93
C ARG A 307 -11.96 21.63 -7.96
N HIS A 308 -11.35 22.51 -7.19
CA HIS A 308 -12.08 23.35 -6.26
C HIS A 308 -12.97 24.35 -7.03
N ALA A 309 -14.27 24.35 -6.69
CA ALA A 309 -15.29 25.06 -7.46
C ALA A 309 -15.09 26.57 -7.54
N VAL A 310 -14.41 27.18 -6.56
CA VAL A 310 -14.18 28.64 -6.50
C VAL A 310 -12.79 29.02 -7.01
N THR A 311 -11.74 28.28 -6.62
CA THR A 311 -10.35 28.64 -6.95
C THR A 311 -9.81 27.94 -8.20
N GLY A 312 -10.46 26.87 -8.68
CA GLY A 312 -10.00 26.06 -9.80
C GLY A 312 -8.78 25.17 -9.47
N GLU A 313 -8.26 25.22 -8.24
CA GLU A 313 -7.11 24.44 -7.83
C GLU A 313 -7.38 22.94 -7.87
N ARG A 314 -6.37 22.15 -8.21
CA ARG A 314 -6.43 20.68 -8.27
C ARG A 314 -6.64 20.09 -6.88
N ILE A 315 -7.73 19.35 -6.70
CA ILE A 315 -7.98 18.53 -5.49
C ILE A 315 -7.33 17.16 -5.67
N PHE A 316 -7.58 16.50 -6.79
CA PHE A 316 -6.97 15.22 -7.16
C PHE A 316 -7.00 15.02 -8.67
N ASP A 317 -6.22 14.08 -9.20
CA ASP A 317 -6.25 13.74 -10.62
C ASP A 317 -7.45 12.86 -10.98
N GLY A 318 -7.73 12.77 -12.29
CA GLY A 318 -8.83 11.97 -12.81
C GLY A 318 -8.50 10.49 -12.98
N ILE A 319 -9.43 9.78 -13.62
CA ILE A 319 -9.29 8.36 -13.96
C ILE A 319 -8.13 8.19 -14.95
N PRO A 320 -7.17 7.28 -14.70
CA PRO A 320 -6.09 7.01 -15.65
C PRO A 320 -6.60 6.48 -17.00
N PHE A 321 -5.99 6.89 -18.11
CA PHE A 321 -6.35 6.36 -19.43
C PHE A 321 -6.19 4.84 -19.49
N GLY A 322 -7.18 4.16 -20.05
CA GLY A 322 -7.22 2.70 -20.14
C GLY A 322 -7.59 2.00 -18.83
N ALA A 323 -7.86 2.74 -17.74
CA ALA A 323 -8.39 2.17 -16.50
C ALA A 323 -9.92 2.06 -16.56
N SER A 324 -10.49 1.14 -15.75
CA SER A 324 -11.93 0.98 -15.63
C SER A 324 -12.57 2.17 -14.89
N PHE A 325 -13.90 2.30 -15.02
CA PHE A 325 -14.68 3.31 -14.31
C PHE A 325 -15.07 2.91 -12.87
N ASP A 326 -14.63 1.73 -12.42
CA ASP A 326 -15.08 1.13 -11.16
C ASP A 326 -14.36 1.71 -9.91
N GLY A 327 -13.61 2.80 -10.09
CA GLY A 327 -12.74 3.35 -9.07
C GLY A 327 -13.49 4.01 -7.91
N GLY A 328 -13.62 3.29 -6.81
CA GLY A 328 -13.96 3.88 -5.50
C GLY A 328 -15.44 4.12 -5.24
N HIS A 329 -16.34 3.67 -6.11
CA HIS A 329 -17.79 3.79 -5.90
C HIS A 329 -18.24 3.28 -4.53
N GLY A 330 -19.04 4.08 -3.83
CA GLY A 330 -19.58 3.74 -2.52
C GLY A 330 -18.61 3.92 -1.33
N ASN A 331 -17.34 4.25 -1.55
CA ASN A 331 -16.36 4.51 -0.48
C ASN A 331 -16.47 5.94 0.09
N LEU A 332 -17.69 6.37 0.42
CA LEU A 332 -17.98 7.76 0.81
C LEU A 332 -18.19 7.95 2.32
N TYR A 333 -17.81 6.96 3.14
CA TYR A 333 -18.02 7.00 4.59
C TYR A 333 -17.32 8.18 5.27
N LEU A 334 -16.17 8.66 4.76
CA LEU A 334 -15.48 9.80 5.36
C LEU A 334 -16.29 11.10 5.28
N PHE A 335 -17.07 11.31 4.22
CA PHE A 335 -17.99 12.45 4.16
C PHE A 335 -19.09 12.34 5.23
N LYS A 336 -19.59 11.12 5.48
CA LYS A 336 -20.54 10.88 6.57
C LYS A 336 -19.93 11.17 7.94
N TRP A 337 -18.65 10.92 8.14
CA TRP A 337 -17.94 11.25 9.38
C TRP A 337 -18.05 12.73 9.73
N VAL A 338 -17.94 13.59 8.72
CA VAL A 338 -17.94 15.06 8.88
C VAL A 338 -19.37 15.63 8.86
N PHE A 339 -20.17 15.20 7.90
CA PHE A 339 -21.46 15.82 7.62
C PHE A 339 -22.65 15.06 8.23
N GLY A 340 -22.43 13.82 8.71
CA GLY A 340 -23.49 12.97 9.23
C GLY A 340 -24.47 12.50 8.14
N ALA A 341 -25.54 11.83 8.54
CA ALA A 341 -26.55 11.30 7.63
C ALA A 341 -27.51 12.36 7.06
N ARG A 342 -27.52 13.56 7.63
CA ARG A 342 -28.48 14.63 7.23
C ARG A 342 -28.13 15.28 5.91
N LYS A 343 -26.84 15.44 5.60
CA LYS A 343 -26.38 16.00 4.33
C LYS A 343 -26.27 14.88 3.29
N LYS A 344 -27.02 15.02 2.19
CA LYS A 344 -26.93 14.05 1.09
C LYS A 344 -25.60 14.21 0.37
N LEU A 345 -24.97 13.11 -0.01
CA LEU A 345 -23.70 13.13 -0.73
C LEU A 345 -23.79 13.86 -2.08
N ALA A 346 -24.95 13.81 -2.73
CA ALA A 346 -25.21 14.54 -3.96
C ALA A 346 -25.20 16.07 -3.79
N ASP A 347 -25.45 16.58 -2.57
CA ASP A 347 -25.54 18.01 -2.27
C ASP A 347 -24.20 18.58 -1.76
N ILE A 348 -23.15 17.77 -1.65
CA ILE A 348 -21.82 18.22 -1.26
C ILE A 348 -21.20 18.97 -2.44
N ASN A 349 -20.79 20.22 -2.22
CA ASN A 349 -20.14 21.04 -3.22
C ASN A 349 -18.61 20.95 -3.11
N PHE A 350 -17.92 21.19 -4.24
CA PHE A 350 -16.46 21.18 -4.32
C PHE A 350 -15.81 22.51 -3.97
N GLY A 351 -16.49 23.34 -3.15
CA GLY A 351 -15.99 24.57 -2.54
C GLY A 351 -15.89 24.42 -1.03
N GLU A 352 -16.71 25.17 -0.29
CA GLU A 352 -16.72 25.24 1.17
C GLU A 352 -16.85 23.87 1.85
N ASP A 353 -17.62 22.94 1.27
CA ASP A 353 -17.76 21.60 1.85
C ASP A 353 -16.45 20.80 1.79
N ILE A 354 -15.71 20.87 0.68
CA ILE A 354 -14.41 20.21 0.57
C ILE A 354 -13.39 20.87 1.49
N ASP A 355 -13.41 22.20 1.64
CA ASP A 355 -12.56 22.90 2.60
C ASP A 355 -12.84 22.43 4.04
N THR A 356 -14.12 22.37 4.43
CA THR A 356 -14.54 21.88 5.74
C THR A 356 -14.14 20.43 5.97
N TYR A 357 -14.36 19.58 4.99
CA TYR A 357 -14.02 18.17 5.02
C TYR A 357 -12.51 17.94 5.18
N THR A 358 -11.73 18.65 4.37
CA THR A 358 -10.26 18.57 4.38
C THR A 358 -9.68 19.09 5.69
N ALA A 359 -10.16 20.24 6.18
CA ALA A 359 -9.70 20.82 7.44
C ALA A 359 -9.95 19.91 8.65
N LYS A 360 -11.08 19.17 8.66
CA LYS A 360 -11.44 18.27 9.76
C LYS A 360 -10.69 16.94 9.73
N LEU A 361 -10.53 16.31 8.57
CA LEU A 361 -10.00 14.95 8.47
C LEU A 361 -8.55 14.89 7.99
N GLY A 362 -8.13 15.82 7.14
CA GLY A 362 -6.81 15.81 6.53
C GLY A 362 -5.66 15.71 7.53
N PRO A 363 -5.64 16.47 8.64
CA PRO A 363 -4.58 16.41 9.64
C PRO A 363 -4.40 15.02 10.26
N TYR A 364 -5.44 14.21 10.30
CA TYR A 364 -5.40 12.86 10.86
C TYR A 364 -5.16 11.79 9.79
N LEU A 365 -5.81 11.93 8.61
CA LEU A 365 -5.91 10.85 7.64
C LEU A 365 -4.86 10.91 6.52
N ASN A 366 -4.39 12.12 6.13
CA ASN A 366 -3.43 12.25 5.05
C ASN A 366 -2.03 11.88 5.52
N ALA A 367 -1.43 10.86 4.87
CA ALA A 367 -0.05 10.45 5.09
C ALA A 367 0.85 11.15 4.05
N GLU A 368 0.98 12.49 4.18
CA GLU A 368 1.54 13.37 3.15
C GLU A 368 2.76 14.18 3.63
N ASN A 369 3.29 13.89 4.81
CA ASN A 369 4.53 14.54 5.25
C ASN A 369 5.70 14.08 4.38
N PRO A 370 6.36 14.98 3.63
CA PRO A 370 7.48 14.61 2.78
C PRO A 370 8.80 14.44 3.54
N ASP A 371 8.84 14.77 4.82
CA ASP A 371 10.05 14.63 5.63
C ASP A 371 10.16 13.24 6.23
N LEU A 372 10.87 12.36 5.53
CA LEU A 372 11.22 11.01 5.97
C LEU A 372 12.66 10.93 6.52
N SER A 373 13.28 12.05 6.85
CA SER A 373 14.69 12.11 7.27
C SER A 373 14.99 11.23 8.48
N ARG A 374 14.12 11.23 9.50
CA ARG A 374 14.29 10.37 10.69
C ARG A 374 14.23 8.88 10.35
N PHE A 375 13.28 8.48 9.51
CA PHE A 375 13.17 7.08 9.05
C PHE A 375 14.41 6.66 8.27
N ALA A 376 14.92 7.50 7.38
CA ALA A 376 16.13 7.26 6.61
C ALA A 376 17.38 7.17 7.51
N GLN A 377 17.54 8.10 8.47
CA GLN A 377 18.72 8.19 9.36
C GLN A 377 18.86 6.94 10.23
N ARG A 378 17.77 6.32 10.68
CA ARG A 378 17.84 5.06 11.44
C ARG A 378 18.03 3.81 10.58
N GLY A 379 18.21 3.97 9.27
CA GLY A 379 18.42 2.88 8.31
C GLY A 379 17.15 2.19 7.85
N GLY A 380 15.99 2.79 8.07
CA GLY A 380 14.69 2.28 7.59
C GLY A 380 14.67 2.09 6.08
N LYS A 381 13.92 1.10 5.59
CA LYS A 381 13.77 0.82 4.15
C LYS A 381 12.30 0.78 3.78
N LEU A 382 11.92 1.50 2.73
CA LEU A 382 10.56 1.64 2.25
C LEU A 382 10.45 1.25 0.77
N ILE A 383 9.57 0.33 0.45
CA ILE A 383 9.13 0.07 -0.92
C ILE A 383 7.66 0.50 -1.02
N MET A 384 7.36 1.34 -2.01
CA MET A 384 5.99 1.69 -2.39
C MET A 384 5.69 1.16 -3.78
N THR A 385 4.47 0.65 -4.00
CA THR A 385 4.01 0.20 -5.31
C THR A 385 2.64 0.77 -5.64
N LEU A 386 2.38 1.00 -6.93
CA LEU A 386 1.06 1.36 -7.42
C LEU A 386 0.86 0.86 -8.85
N GLY A 387 -0.38 0.58 -9.23
CA GLY A 387 -0.72 0.15 -10.58
C GLY A 387 -0.99 1.33 -11.52
N SER A 388 -0.55 1.23 -12.78
CA SER A 388 -0.82 2.29 -13.76
C SER A 388 -2.29 2.32 -14.23
N ALA A 389 -3.04 1.24 -14.03
CA ALA A 389 -4.48 1.15 -14.34
C ALA A 389 -5.36 1.15 -13.07
N ASP A 390 -4.82 1.57 -11.93
CA ASP A 390 -5.59 1.64 -10.68
C ASP A 390 -6.49 2.89 -10.69
N ALA A 391 -7.78 2.69 -10.94
CA ALA A 391 -8.79 3.76 -10.88
C ALA A 391 -9.34 3.96 -9.46
N THR A 392 -9.09 3.05 -8.53
CA THR A 392 -9.47 3.22 -7.11
C THR A 392 -8.47 4.12 -6.39
N VAL A 393 -7.17 3.91 -6.62
CA VAL A 393 -6.10 4.77 -6.09
C VAL A 393 -5.22 5.18 -7.26
N PRO A 394 -5.59 6.23 -8.01
CA PRO A 394 -4.80 6.72 -9.14
C PRO A 394 -3.36 7.05 -8.73
N TYR A 395 -2.41 6.60 -9.53
CA TYR A 395 -0.97 6.68 -9.22
C TYR A 395 -0.42 8.11 -9.16
N HIS A 396 -1.15 9.08 -9.69
CA HIS A 396 -0.74 10.48 -9.75
C HIS A 396 -0.42 11.06 -8.37
N GLY A 397 -1.26 10.83 -7.37
CA GLY A 397 -1.01 11.28 -6.01
C GLY A 397 0.28 10.70 -5.42
N SER A 398 0.61 9.44 -5.76
CA SER A 398 1.87 8.81 -5.31
C SER A 398 3.10 9.36 -6.03
N VAL A 399 2.99 9.71 -7.31
CA VAL A 399 4.07 10.42 -8.03
C VAL A 399 4.30 11.80 -7.41
N ASP A 400 3.23 12.58 -7.18
CA ASP A 400 3.32 13.89 -6.52
C ASP A 400 3.98 13.79 -5.14
N TYR A 401 3.54 12.86 -4.31
CA TYR A 401 4.14 12.63 -2.99
C TYR A 401 5.63 12.28 -3.07
N TYR A 402 6.00 11.34 -3.94
CA TYR A 402 7.39 10.92 -4.11
C TYR A 402 8.31 12.06 -4.57
N GLU A 403 7.82 12.91 -5.49
CA GLU A 403 8.54 14.10 -5.95
C GLU A 403 8.67 15.16 -4.83
N ARG A 404 7.66 15.32 -3.97
CA ARG A 404 7.75 16.19 -2.79
C ARG A 404 8.77 15.66 -1.77
N VAL A 405 8.83 14.35 -1.55
CA VAL A 405 9.88 13.73 -0.72
C VAL A 405 11.26 13.97 -1.32
N ALA A 406 11.41 13.79 -2.65
CA ALA A 406 12.67 14.04 -3.33
C ALA A 406 13.11 15.51 -3.21
N THR A 407 12.18 16.44 -3.35
CA THR A 407 12.45 17.87 -3.16
C THR A 407 12.87 18.17 -1.72
N ARG A 408 12.13 17.64 -0.74
CA ARG A 408 12.38 17.87 0.69
C ARG A 408 13.74 17.34 1.14
N LEU A 409 14.17 16.18 0.64
CA LEU A 409 15.40 15.52 1.06
C LEU A 409 16.62 15.86 0.18
N GLY A 410 16.45 16.73 -0.80
CA GLY A 410 17.55 17.25 -1.62
C GLY A 410 17.99 16.32 -2.75
N GLY A 411 17.04 15.62 -3.34
CA GLY A 411 17.22 14.91 -4.60
C GLY A 411 16.81 13.43 -4.58
N LEU A 412 16.58 12.92 -5.77
CA LEU A 412 16.06 11.56 -5.99
C LEU A 412 17.05 10.48 -5.52
N GLU A 413 18.36 10.68 -5.73
CA GLU A 413 19.39 9.75 -5.30
C GLU A 413 19.34 9.48 -3.78
N LYS A 414 19.21 10.56 -2.99
CA LYS A 414 19.09 10.45 -1.52
C LYS A 414 17.85 9.69 -1.10
N VAL A 415 16.73 9.90 -1.80
CA VAL A 415 15.49 9.18 -1.55
C VAL A 415 15.65 7.71 -1.90
N GLN A 416 16.17 7.40 -3.08
CA GLN A 416 16.32 6.01 -3.56
C GLN A 416 17.29 5.17 -2.72
N ALA A 417 18.11 5.77 -1.89
CA ALA A 417 18.96 5.06 -0.93
C ALA A 417 18.18 4.34 0.18
N PHE A 418 16.92 4.77 0.44
CA PHE A 418 16.07 4.17 1.48
C PHE A 418 14.61 3.97 1.07
N PHE A 419 14.11 4.69 0.07
CA PHE A 419 12.72 4.64 -0.39
C PHE A 419 12.69 4.45 -1.91
N LYS A 420 12.14 3.33 -2.39
CA LYS A 420 11.94 3.05 -3.81
C LYS A 420 10.45 2.94 -4.13
N PHE A 421 10.05 3.57 -5.23
CA PHE A 421 8.67 3.57 -5.73
C PHE A 421 8.63 2.86 -7.09
N TYR A 422 7.68 1.92 -7.26
CA TYR A 422 7.50 1.14 -8.48
C TYR A 422 6.09 1.30 -9.01
N ILE A 423 5.96 1.71 -10.28
CA ILE A 423 4.68 1.74 -10.99
C ILE A 423 4.56 0.43 -11.76
N ILE A 424 3.52 -0.35 -11.46
CA ILE A 424 3.30 -1.67 -12.04
C ILE A 424 2.43 -1.54 -13.29
N PRO A 425 2.96 -1.90 -14.49
CA PRO A 425 2.28 -1.68 -15.76
C PRO A 425 0.95 -2.40 -15.88
N GLY A 426 -0.13 -1.66 -16.08
CA GLY A 426 -1.48 -2.17 -16.29
C GLY A 426 -2.11 -2.87 -15.10
N MET A 427 -1.52 -2.77 -13.90
CA MET A 427 -2.14 -3.28 -12.68
C MET A 427 -3.25 -2.32 -12.22
N ALA A 428 -4.42 -2.86 -11.91
CA ALA A 428 -5.52 -2.18 -11.22
C ALA A 428 -5.47 -2.45 -9.71
N HIS A 429 -6.46 -2.00 -8.94
CA HIS A 429 -6.45 -2.10 -7.46
C HIS A 429 -6.46 -3.54 -6.91
N GLY A 430 -6.92 -4.50 -7.66
CA GLY A 430 -6.97 -5.92 -7.22
C GLY A 430 -6.74 -6.90 -8.38
N GLY A 431 -5.89 -6.55 -9.32
CA GLY A 431 -5.65 -7.34 -10.54
C GLY A 431 -5.41 -6.41 -11.72
N GLY A 432 -6.04 -6.66 -12.88
CA GLY A 432 -6.00 -5.74 -14.00
C GLY A 432 -5.59 -6.37 -15.33
N PRO A 433 -5.58 -5.56 -16.41
CA PRO A 433 -5.25 -6.05 -17.75
C PRO A 433 -3.76 -6.30 -17.95
N GLY A 434 -2.91 -5.72 -17.11
CA GLY A 434 -1.45 -5.82 -17.24
C GLY A 434 -0.82 -6.90 -16.35
N VAL A 435 0.40 -6.64 -15.90
CA VAL A 435 1.11 -7.55 -15.00
C VAL A 435 0.67 -7.36 -13.56
N GLY A 436 0.73 -8.42 -12.76
CA GLY A 436 0.41 -8.38 -11.34
C GLY A 436 1.57 -7.86 -10.47
N GLN A 437 1.26 -7.58 -9.21
CA GLN A 437 2.25 -7.20 -8.21
C GLN A 437 3.27 -8.32 -8.03
N PRO A 438 4.59 -8.03 -8.10
CA PRO A 438 5.63 -9.05 -7.86
C PRO A 438 5.56 -9.62 -6.45
N GLY A 439 5.58 -10.96 -6.33
CA GLY A 439 5.52 -11.64 -5.04
C GLY A 439 6.76 -11.43 -4.16
N ALA A 440 7.90 -11.06 -4.75
CA ALA A 440 9.17 -10.89 -4.06
C ALA A 440 9.34 -9.53 -3.35
N LEU A 441 8.37 -8.62 -3.39
CA LEU A 441 8.50 -7.26 -2.85
C LEU A 441 8.79 -7.24 -1.36
N PHE A 442 8.10 -8.04 -0.57
CA PHE A 442 8.31 -8.06 0.88
C PHE A 442 9.67 -8.65 1.26
N ASP A 443 10.08 -9.73 0.59
CA ASP A 443 11.43 -10.29 0.77
C ASP A 443 12.52 -9.31 0.33
N ALA A 444 12.25 -8.49 -0.68
CA ALA A 444 13.17 -7.44 -1.11
C ALA A 444 13.33 -6.35 -0.05
N VAL A 445 12.27 -5.92 0.63
CA VAL A 445 12.36 -5.00 1.79
C VAL A 445 13.27 -5.59 2.87
N ARG A 446 13.05 -6.86 3.23
CA ARG A 446 13.86 -7.56 4.22
C ARG A 446 15.34 -7.66 3.80
N ASN A 447 15.60 -8.15 2.60
CA ASN A 447 16.97 -8.31 2.10
C ASN A 447 17.67 -6.95 2.00
N TRP A 448 16.95 -5.89 1.66
CA TRP A 448 17.51 -4.54 1.64
C TRP A 448 17.89 -4.07 3.04
N ARG A 449 17.02 -4.29 4.04
CA ARG A 449 17.27 -3.90 5.43
C ARG A 449 18.32 -4.79 6.11
N GLU A 450 18.24 -6.10 5.95
CA GLU A 450 19.04 -7.07 6.69
C GLU A 450 20.42 -7.30 6.05
N LYS A 451 20.50 -7.23 4.68
CA LYS A 451 21.70 -7.61 3.92
C LYS A 451 22.27 -6.47 3.05
N GLY A 452 21.59 -5.32 2.99
CA GLY A 452 21.99 -4.22 2.09
C GLY A 452 21.71 -4.49 0.61
N THR A 453 21.00 -5.56 0.25
CA THR A 453 20.70 -5.89 -1.15
C THR A 453 19.64 -4.94 -1.70
N VAL A 454 20.09 -3.98 -2.52
CA VAL A 454 19.21 -2.95 -3.08
C VAL A 454 18.28 -3.56 -4.15
N PRO A 455 16.95 -3.37 -4.08
CA PRO A 455 16.06 -3.84 -5.13
C PRO A 455 16.11 -2.92 -6.35
N GLU A 456 16.81 -3.34 -7.41
CA GLU A 456 16.99 -2.54 -8.62
C GLU A 456 15.90 -2.79 -9.67
N MET A 457 15.27 -3.98 -9.67
CA MET A 457 14.28 -4.37 -10.65
C MET A 457 13.46 -5.54 -10.16
N PHE A 458 12.19 -5.56 -10.53
CA PHE A 458 11.31 -6.72 -10.39
C PHE A 458 10.81 -7.18 -11.75
N VAL A 459 10.33 -8.42 -11.82
CA VAL A 459 9.60 -8.93 -12.97
C VAL A 459 8.14 -9.08 -12.60
N GLY A 460 7.29 -8.28 -13.23
CA GLY A 460 5.84 -8.44 -13.16
C GLY A 460 5.38 -9.50 -14.16
N LYS A 461 4.42 -10.33 -13.75
CA LYS A 461 3.88 -11.41 -14.58
C LYS A 461 2.37 -11.28 -14.74
N ARG A 462 1.90 -11.44 -15.97
CA ARG A 462 0.48 -11.69 -16.24
C ARG A 462 0.29 -13.19 -16.39
N VAL A 463 -0.52 -13.76 -15.52
CA VAL A 463 -0.78 -15.20 -15.49
C VAL A 463 -2.26 -15.43 -15.76
N ILE A 464 -2.60 -16.17 -16.83
CA ILE A 464 -3.96 -16.59 -17.18
C ILE A 464 -3.98 -18.11 -17.26
N ASN A 465 -4.95 -18.75 -16.62
CA ASN A 465 -5.07 -20.20 -16.59
C ASN A 465 -3.77 -20.91 -16.16
N LYS A 466 -3.05 -20.35 -15.18
CA LYS A 466 -1.75 -20.84 -14.67
C LYS A 466 -0.59 -20.76 -15.68
N GLN A 467 -0.78 -20.09 -16.82
CA GLN A 467 0.27 -19.86 -17.82
C GLN A 467 0.69 -18.40 -17.79
N THR A 468 2.00 -18.15 -17.83
CA THR A 468 2.54 -16.80 -17.95
C THR A 468 2.41 -16.33 -19.39
N GLU A 469 1.57 -15.34 -19.63
CA GLU A 469 1.33 -14.75 -20.97
C GLU A 469 2.25 -13.57 -21.26
N LEU A 470 2.67 -12.85 -20.21
CA LEU A 470 3.48 -11.64 -20.33
C LEU A 470 4.36 -11.51 -19.10
N GLU A 471 5.62 -11.14 -19.34
CA GLU A 471 6.58 -10.72 -18.32
C GLU A 471 7.11 -9.33 -18.68
N LEU A 472 7.14 -8.42 -17.71
CA LEU A 472 7.68 -7.08 -17.89
C LEU A 472 8.65 -6.74 -16.74
N PRO A 473 9.83 -6.18 -17.04
CA PRO A 473 10.69 -5.62 -16.02
C PRO A 473 10.07 -4.33 -15.47
N ILE A 474 10.14 -4.17 -14.15
CA ILE A 474 9.62 -3.03 -13.42
C ILE A 474 10.79 -2.39 -12.67
N TYR A 475 11.15 -1.19 -13.08
CA TYR A 475 12.25 -0.42 -12.48
C TYR A 475 11.72 0.60 -11.48
N PRO A 476 12.57 1.07 -10.54
CA PRO A 476 12.19 2.17 -9.65
C PRO A 476 11.90 3.45 -10.45
N TYR A 477 10.82 4.13 -10.10
CA TYR A 477 10.51 5.44 -10.66
C TYR A 477 11.70 6.42 -10.52
N PRO A 478 12.03 7.21 -11.55
CA PRO A 478 11.32 7.42 -12.81
C PRO A 478 11.80 6.52 -13.96
N THR A 479 12.63 5.53 -13.70
CA THR A 479 13.14 4.62 -14.75
C THR A 479 12.01 3.79 -15.34
N LYS A 480 11.98 3.69 -16.66
CA LYS A 480 11.01 2.92 -17.44
C LYS A 480 11.66 1.75 -18.15
N ALA A 481 10.88 0.71 -18.36
CA ALA A 481 11.22 -0.37 -19.27
C ALA A 481 10.83 0.05 -20.71
N VAL A 482 11.81 0.25 -21.57
CA VAL A 482 11.58 0.62 -22.97
C VAL A 482 12.01 -0.55 -23.87
N TRP A 483 11.12 -0.92 -24.79
CA TRP A 483 11.42 -1.99 -25.77
C TRP A 483 12.50 -1.54 -26.75
N ASP A 484 13.53 -2.35 -26.90
CA ASP A 484 14.59 -2.16 -27.88
C ASP A 484 14.44 -3.20 -29.01
N ALA A 485 13.96 -2.74 -30.17
CA ALA A 485 13.70 -3.61 -31.31
C ALA A 485 15.00 -4.26 -31.87
N ALA A 486 16.15 -3.60 -31.69
CA ALA A 486 17.43 -4.14 -32.18
C ALA A 486 17.90 -5.36 -31.36
N THR A 487 17.59 -5.40 -30.09
CA THR A 487 17.96 -6.51 -29.19
C THR A 487 16.80 -7.43 -28.87
N SER A 488 15.58 -7.08 -29.30
CA SER A 488 14.32 -7.76 -28.93
C SER A 488 14.19 -7.94 -27.42
N ASN A 489 14.54 -6.92 -26.64
CA ASN A 489 14.50 -6.96 -25.19
C ASN A 489 14.12 -5.60 -24.62
N TYR A 490 13.77 -5.57 -23.32
CA TYR A 490 13.55 -4.32 -22.59
C TYR A 490 14.87 -3.79 -22.02
N LYS A 491 15.03 -2.47 -22.07
CA LYS A 491 16.14 -1.78 -21.42
C LYS A 491 15.65 -0.70 -20.46
N PRO A 492 16.36 -0.45 -19.35
CA PRO A 492 16.06 0.67 -18.47
C PRO A 492 16.38 1.99 -19.17
N VAL A 493 15.45 2.92 -19.14
CA VAL A 493 15.63 4.28 -19.66
C VAL A 493 15.10 5.26 -18.62
N ALA A 494 15.85 6.32 -18.36
CA ALA A 494 15.38 7.41 -17.50
C ALA A 494 14.09 8.01 -18.07
N GLY A 495 13.00 7.89 -17.34
CA GLY A 495 11.73 8.49 -17.69
C GLY A 495 11.62 9.94 -17.22
N PRO A 496 10.59 10.69 -17.67
CA PRO A 496 10.32 12.01 -17.16
C PRO A 496 9.90 11.93 -15.68
N ARG A 497 10.37 12.89 -14.90
CA ARG A 497 9.94 13.09 -13.51
C ARG A 497 8.66 13.92 -13.47
N GLY A 498 7.83 13.70 -12.44
CA GLY A 498 6.55 14.39 -12.32
C GLY A 498 5.63 14.07 -13.50
N GLY A 499 5.17 15.09 -14.19
CA GLY A 499 4.25 14.95 -15.34
C GLY A 499 2.81 14.65 -14.88
N VAL A 500 2.52 14.97 -13.64
CA VAL A 500 1.19 14.97 -13.02
C VAL A 500 0.92 16.37 -12.48
N ASP A 501 -0.33 16.80 -12.50
CA ASP A 501 -0.72 18.04 -11.86
C ASP A 501 -0.57 17.90 -10.35
N ARG A 502 0.04 18.89 -9.72
CA ARG A 502 0.25 18.87 -8.29
C ARG A 502 -1.06 19.08 -7.54
N ILE A 503 -1.29 18.26 -6.51
CA ILE A 503 -2.36 18.50 -5.54
C ILE A 503 -2.04 19.79 -4.80
N ALA A 504 -3.00 20.74 -4.72
CA ALA A 504 -2.78 22.00 -4.05
C ALA A 504 -2.55 21.78 -2.54
N ASP A 505 -1.54 22.48 -1.98
CA ASP A 505 -1.09 22.31 -0.59
C ASP A 505 -2.22 22.47 0.44
N ARG A 506 -3.23 23.29 0.15
CA ARG A 506 -4.40 23.46 1.03
C ARG A 506 -5.22 22.18 1.25
N PHE A 507 -5.15 21.24 0.31
CA PHE A 507 -5.81 19.92 0.45
C PHE A 507 -4.93 18.89 1.14
N LEU A 508 -3.70 19.25 1.48
CA LEU A 508 -2.71 18.45 2.19
C LEU A 508 -2.33 19.13 3.53
N PRO A 509 -3.30 19.37 4.43
CA PRO A 509 -3.01 20.08 5.67
C PRO A 509 -1.94 19.33 6.47
N PRO A 510 -1.12 20.07 7.26
CA PRO A 510 -0.10 19.47 8.09
C PRO A 510 -0.70 18.46 9.05
N ALA A 511 0.10 17.47 9.42
CA ALA A 511 -0.29 16.45 10.37
C ALA A 511 -0.68 17.08 11.72
N ALA A 512 -1.78 16.62 12.32
CA ALA A 512 -2.10 16.93 13.72
C ALA A 512 -1.07 16.25 14.64
N GLU A 513 -0.76 16.93 15.74
CA GLU A 513 0.08 16.40 16.81
C GLU A 513 -0.61 15.27 17.59
#